data_ff6900a4d991704619d7df39ee370845
#
_entry.id   ff6900a4d991704619d7df39ee370845
#
_cell.length_a   1.000
_cell.length_b   1.000
_cell.length_c   1.000
_cell.angle_alpha   90.00
_cell.angle_beta   90.00
_cell.angle_gamma   90.00
#
_symmetry.space_group_name_H-M   'P 1'
#
loop_
_entity.id
_entity.type
_entity.pdbx_description
1 polymer ?
#
loop_
_entity_poly.entity_id
_entity_poly.type
_entity_poly.pdbx_seq_one_letter_code
_entity_poly.pdbx_strand_id
1 'polypeptide(L)'
;MSESVRQTITAGLSYLDLDSDPHQIDLAIKYLNLLEKWNRTYNLVAQTSTNELVTRHLLDSLSINKHIEGNHILDLGSGAGLPGVPLAIFNPSKKFTLLDSNGKKTRFLSHVKTDLKLKKVVVENSRVESYQCKDQIDMVVCRALASLSEIVEKAKHLLRHKCKI
;
A
#
# COMPACT_ATOMS: atom_id res chain seq x y z
N MET A 1 -13.33 14.27 -3.87
CA MET A 1 -13.27 13.73 -5.25
C MET A 1 -14.69 13.55 -5.80
N SER A 2 -14.88 13.73 -7.10
CA SER A 2 -16.19 13.77 -7.76
C SER A 2 -16.76 12.39 -8.05
N GLU A 3 -18.06 12.33 -8.45
CA GLU A 3 -18.72 11.12 -8.96
C GLU A 3 -17.94 10.46 -10.12
N SER A 4 -17.35 11.29 -10.98
CA SER A 4 -16.46 10.82 -12.07
C SER A 4 -15.28 9.96 -11.59
N VAL A 5 -14.67 10.30 -10.44
CA VAL A 5 -13.59 9.52 -9.84
C VAL A 5 -14.09 8.15 -9.36
N ARG A 6 -15.27 8.11 -8.74
CA ARG A 6 -15.90 6.85 -8.33
C ARG A 6 -16.13 5.94 -9.53
N GLN A 7 -16.69 6.47 -10.60
CA GLN A 7 -16.92 5.71 -11.84
C GLN A 7 -15.61 5.17 -12.43
N THR A 8 -14.55 5.98 -12.46
CA THR A 8 -13.22 5.53 -12.93
C THR A 8 -12.66 4.40 -12.06
N ILE A 9 -12.78 4.50 -10.73
CA ILE A 9 -12.35 3.44 -9.82
C ILE A 9 -13.16 2.16 -10.07
N THR A 10 -14.49 2.26 -10.13
CA THR A 10 -15.36 1.11 -10.35
C THR A 10 -15.06 0.40 -11.67
N ALA A 11 -14.91 1.17 -12.76
CA ALA A 11 -14.55 0.62 -14.06
C ALA A 11 -13.16 -0.07 -14.04
N GLY A 12 -12.18 0.55 -13.36
CA GLY A 12 -10.84 -0.02 -13.22
C GLY A 12 -10.84 -1.32 -12.40
N LEU A 13 -11.61 -1.40 -11.32
CA LEU A 13 -11.76 -2.62 -10.52
C LEU A 13 -12.40 -3.74 -11.32
N SER A 14 -13.45 -3.43 -12.08
CA SER A 14 -14.07 -4.39 -13.01
C SER A 14 -13.08 -4.90 -14.06
N TYR A 15 -12.25 -4.02 -14.61
CA TYR A 15 -11.20 -4.42 -15.57
C TYR A 15 -10.14 -5.36 -14.95
N LEU A 16 -9.87 -5.20 -13.65
CA LEU A 16 -8.94 -6.04 -12.90
C LEU A 16 -9.58 -7.33 -12.35
N ASP A 17 -10.85 -7.60 -12.66
CA ASP A 17 -11.64 -8.71 -12.10
C ASP A 17 -11.64 -8.72 -10.56
N LEU A 18 -11.73 -7.52 -9.97
CA LEU A 18 -11.77 -7.35 -8.51
C LEU A 18 -13.18 -7.02 -8.04
N ASP A 19 -13.76 -7.93 -7.27
CA ASP A 19 -14.98 -7.66 -6.52
C ASP A 19 -14.70 -6.60 -5.47
N SER A 20 -15.60 -5.64 -5.35
CA SER A 20 -15.49 -4.58 -4.34
C SER A 20 -16.85 -4.17 -3.83
N ASP A 21 -16.95 -3.94 -2.55
CA ASP A 21 -18.14 -3.32 -1.99
C ASP A 21 -18.02 -1.77 -2.04
N PRO A 22 -19.16 -1.05 -1.96
CA PRO A 22 -19.16 0.41 -1.96
C PRO A 22 -18.28 1.02 -0.85
N HIS A 23 -18.15 0.36 0.29
CA HIS A 23 -17.33 0.83 1.40
C HIS A 23 -15.83 0.82 1.06
N GLN A 24 -15.34 -0.21 0.35
CA GLN A 24 -13.94 -0.26 -0.10
C GLN A 24 -13.63 0.87 -1.09
N ILE A 25 -14.58 1.17 -2.00
CA ILE A 25 -14.45 2.31 -2.92
C ILE A 25 -14.41 3.63 -2.15
N ASP A 26 -15.25 3.81 -1.13
CA ASP A 26 -15.25 5.00 -0.27
C ASP A 26 -13.91 5.16 0.47
N LEU A 27 -13.35 4.07 1.01
CA LEU A 27 -12.04 4.09 1.65
C LEU A 27 -10.92 4.43 0.67
N ALA A 28 -10.97 3.90 -0.56
CA ALA A 28 -10.00 4.23 -1.60
C ALA A 28 -10.06 5.72 -1.97
N ILE A 29 -11.24 6.28 -2.18
CA ILE A 29 -11.44 7.72 -2.44
C ILE A 29 -10.91 8.55 -1.27
N LYS A 30 -11.20 8.15 -0.04
CA LYS A 30 -10.74 8.85 1.16
C LYS A 30 -9.21 8.83 1.27
N TYR A 31 -8.58 7.69 0.99
CA TYR A 31 -7.13 7.57 0.90
C TYR A 31 -6.52 8.52 -0.14
N LEU A 32 -7.06 8.54 -1.36
CA LEU A 32 -6.57 9.41 -2.42
C LEU A 32 -6.73 10.91 -2.07
N ASN A 33 -7.81 11.30 -1.41
CA ASN A 33 -8.00 12.66 -0.91
C ASN A 33 -6.95 13.04 0.14
N LEU A 34 -6.64 12.12 1.07
CA LEU A 34 -5.58 12.31 2.06
C LEU A 34 -4.21 12.43 1.39
N LEU A 35 -3.92 11.54 0.43
CA LEU A 35 -2.67 11.57 -0.31
C LEU A 35 -2.49 12.89 -1.07
N GLU A 36 -3.51 13.35 -1.79
CA GLU A 36 -3.49 14.63 -2.50
C GLU A 36 -3.24 15.80 -1.53
N LYS A 37 -3.97 15.84 -0.40
CA LYS A 37 -3.81 16.88 0.63
C LYS A 37 -2.40 16.92 1.19
N TRP A 38 -1.86 15.78 1.59
CA TRP A 38 -0.52 15.70 2.17
C TRP A 38 0.58 15.92 1.15
N ASN A 39 0.36 15.51 -0.10
CA ASN A 39 1.34 15.67 -1.17
C ASN A 39 1.67 17.14 -1.45
N ARG A 40 0.72 18.05 -1.26
CA ARG A 40 0.94 19.51 -1.41
C ARG A 40 2.02 20.06 -0.46
N THR A 41 2.24 19.41 0.68
CA THR A 41 3.20 19.86 1.69
C THR A 41 4.46 19.00 1.75
N TYR A 42 4.34 17.70 1.52
CA TYR A 42 5.40 16.74 1.84
C TYR A 42 6.01 16.05 0.62
N ASN A 43 5.50 16.28 -0.59
CA ASN A 43 5.97 15.64 -1.82
C ASN A 43 6.10 14.10 -1.67
N LEU A 44 5.01 13.46 -1.24
CA LEU A 44 4.97 12.01 -1.00
C LEU A 44 5.06 11.20 -2.30
N VAL A 45 4.49 11.73 -3.37
CA VAL A 45 4.52 11.20 -4.75
C VAL A 45 4.83 12.34 -5.71
N ALA A 46 5.27 12.03 -6.93
CA ALA A 46 5.43 13.02 -7.98
C ALA A 46 4.11 13.79 -8.19
N GLN A 47 4.22 15.07 -8.57
CA GLN A 47 3.06 15.88 -8.84
C GLN A 47 2.26 15.26 -9.99
N THR A 48 0.95 15.06 -9.79
CA THR A 48 0.12 14.28 -10.68
C THR A 48 -1.33 14.76 -10.61
N SER A 49 -2.08 14.56 -11.67
CA SER A 49 -3.51 14.86 -11.71
C SER A 49 -4.32 13.85 -10.88
N THR A 50 -5.55 14.22 -10.52
CA THR A 50 -6.47 13.30 -9.81
C THR A 50 -6.70 12.00 -10.59
N ASN A 51 -6.78 12.07 -11.91
CA ASN A 51 -6.95 10.89 -12.75
C ASN A 51 -5.72 9.97 -12.69
N GLU A 52 -4.52 10.52 -12.69
CA GLU A 52 -3.28 9.75 -12.53
C GLU A 52 -3.15 9.16 -11.12
N LEU A 53 -3.65 9.84 -10.07
CA LEU A 53 -3.74 9.25 -8.74
C LEU A 53 -4.57 7.97 -8.74
N VAL A 54 -5.69 7.96 -9.47
CA VAL A 54 -6.52 6.76 -9.62
C VAL A 54 -5.79 5.69 -10.43
N THR A 55 -5.31 6.02 -11.63
CA THR A 55 -4.80 5.02 -12.57
C THR A 55 -3.41 4.52 -12.20
N ARG A 56 -2.44 5.44 -11.99
CA ARG A 56 -1.03 5.10 -11.75
C ARG A 56 -0.70 4.74 -10.31
N HIS A 57 -1.58 5.06 -9.36
CA HIS A 57 -1.31 4.75 -7.97
C HIS A 57 -2.30 3.74 -7.40
N LEU A 58 -3.61 3.98 -7.47
CA LEU A 58 -4.59 3.06 -6.91
C LEU A 58 -4.70 1.78 -7.74
N LEU A 59 -5.09 1.90 -9.02
CA LEU A 59 -5.35 0.73 -9.87
C LEU A 59 -4.07 -0.04 -10.21
N ASP A 60 -2.94 0.66 -10.43
CA ASP A 60 -1.64 0.02 -10.58
C ASP A 60 -1.27 -0.82 -9.34
N SER A 61 -1.48 -0.28 -8.13
CA SER A 61 -1.26 -1.04 -6.89
C SER A 61 -2.18 -2.25 -6.76
N LEU A 62 -3.41 -2.17 -7.26
CA LEU A 62 -4.38 -3.26 -7.21
C LEU A 62 -4.19 -4.29 -8.32
N SER A 63 -3.41 -4.00 -9.36
CA SER A 63 -3.15 -4.96 -10.45
C SER A 63 -2.53 -6.26 -9.98
N ILE A 64 -1.78 -6.22 -8.86
CA ILE A 64 -1.16 -7.40 -8.24
C ILE A 64 -2.08 -8.09 -7.22
N ASN A 65 -3.31 -7.59 -7.00
CA ASN A 65 -4.18 -8.07 -5.91
C ASN A 65 -4.49 -9.57 -6.00
N LYS A 66 -4.65 -10.10 -7.21
CA LYS A 66 -4.87 -11.54 -7.45
C LYS A 66 -3.69 -12.43 -7.04
N HIS A 67 -2.52 -11.86 -6.86
CA HIS A 67 -1.30 -12.56 -6.46
C HIS A 67 -1.02 -12.46 -4.96
N ILE A 68 -1.84 -11.70 -4.21
CA ILE A 68 -1.65 -11.51 -2.76
C ILE A 68 -2.07 -12.77 -2.01
N GLU A 69 -1.06 -13.51 -1.55
CA GLU A 69 -1.23 -14.76 -0.82
C GLU A 69 -0.80 -14.62 0.65
N GLY A 70 -1.20 -15.61 1.48
CA GLY A 70 -0.90 -15.61 2.91
C GLY A 70 -1.76 -14.63 3.73
N ASN A 71 -1.41 -14.48 4.99
CA ASN A 71 -2.16 -13.68 5.97
C ASN A 71 -1.41 -12.45 6.45
N HIS A 72 -0.09 -12.40 6.29
CA HIS A 72 0.76 -11.29 6.69
C HIS A 72 1.64 -10.82 5.53
N ILE A 73 1.33 -9.65 5.02
CA ILE A 73 2.02 -9.01 3.90
C ILE A 73 2.88 -7.86 4.44
N LEU A 74 4.14 -7.83 4.04
CA LEU A 74 5.08 -6.75 4.33
C LEU A 74 5.29 -5.89 3.08
N ASP A 75 4.95 -4.61 3.16
CA ASP A 75 5.23 -3.62 2.12
C ASP A 75 6.55 -2.90 2.45
N LEU A 76 7.58 -3.19 1.67
CA LEU A 76 8.93 -2.64 1.85
C LEU A 76 9.09 -1.32 1.11
N GLY A 77 9.45 -0.28 1.86
CA GLY A 77 9.57 1.07 1.31
C GLY A 77 8.23 1.63 0.90
N SER A 78 7.23 1.46 1.75
CA SER A 78 5.81 1.80 1.48
C SER A 78 5.60 3.23 0.97
N GLY A 79 6.48 4.16 1.29
CA GLY A 79 6.40 5.51 0.80
C GLY A 79 5.10 6.21 1.19
N ALA A 80 4.32 6.52 0.16
CA ALA A 80 2.96 7.04 0.32
C ALA A 80 1.92 5.95 0.67
N GLY A 81 2.35 4.72 0.93
CA GLY A 81 1.49 3.57 1.18
C GLY A 81 1.17 2.76 -0.09
N LEU A 82 2.05 2.79 -1.07
CA LEU A 82 1.84 2.15 -2.36
C LEU A 82 2.84 1.01 -2.58
N PRO A 83 2.39 -0.24 -2.75
CA PRO A 83 1.00 -0.66 -2.97
C PRO A 83 0.22 -1.02 -1.68
N GLY A 84 0.81 -0.97 -0.48
CA GLY A 84 0.29 -1.57 0.74
C GLY A 84 -1.06 -1.05 1.20
N VAL A 85 -1.35 0.27 1.14
CA VAL A 85 -2.64 0.82 1.57
C VAL A 85 -3.78 0.39 0.65
N PRO A 86 -3.70 0.53 -0.69
CA PRO A 86 -4.71 -0.02 -1.59
C PRO A 86 -4.97 -1.52 -1.34
N LEU A 87 -3.91 -2.32 -1.24
CA LEU A 87 -4.04 -3.76 -0.98
C LEU A 87 -4.70 -4.06 0.36
N ALA A 88 -4.39 -3.29 1.42
CA ALA A 88 -5.01 -3.46 2.73
C ALA A 88 -6.51 -3.12 2.73
N ILE A 89 -6.92 -2.11 1.96
CA ILE A 89 -8.34 -1.74 1.80
C ILE A 89 -9.11 -2.90 1.14
N PHE A 90 -8.53 -3.53 0.11
CA PHE A 90 -9.19 -4.59 -0.65
C PHE A 90 -8.97 -6.00 -0.07
N ASN A 91 -8.11 -6.15 0.96
CA ASN A 91 -7.90 -7.40 1.70
C ASN A 91 -8.05 -7.19 3.22
N PRO A 92 -9.22 -6.79 3.73
CA PRO A 92 -9.40 -6.38 5.14
C PRO A 92 -9.18 -7.52 6.15
N SER A 93 -9.21 -8.76 5.70
CA SER A 93 -8.93 -9.94 6.52
C SER A 93 -7.44 -10.18 6.76
N LYS A 94 -6.56 -9.65 5.91
CA LYS A 94 -5.10 -9.85 5.96
C LYS A 94 -4.41 -8.77 6.79
N LYS A 95 -3.28 -9.11 7.41
CA LYS A 95 -2.41 -8.16 8.11
C LYS A 95 -1.43 -7.54 7.09
N PHE A 96 -1.29 -6.22 7.14
CA PHE A 96 -0.29 -5.49 6.36
C PHE A 96 0.66 -4.75 7.30
N THR A 97 1.95 -4.93 7.11
CA THR A 97 2.98 -4.10 7.73
C THR A 97 3.57 -3.17 6.67
N LEU A 98 3.44 -1.88 6.89
CA LEU A 98 3.95 -0.82 6.01
C LEU A 98 5.27 -0.32 6.61
N LEU A 99 6.39 -0.65 5.97
CA LEU A 99 7.73 -0.32 6.45
C LEU A 99 8.35 0.79 5.59
N ASP A 100 8.75 1.88 6.20
CA ASP A 100 9.54 2.93 5.55
C ASP A 100 10.50 3.59 6.55
N SER A 101 11.69 3.95 6.10
CA SER A 101 12.69 4.62 6.94
C SER A 101 12.45 6.14 7.10
N ASN A 102 11.59 6.73 6.27
CA ASN A 102 11.30 8.15 6.29
C ASN A 102 10.16 8.48 7.26
N GLY A 103 10.50 9.14 8.37
CA GLY A 103 9.53 9.51 9.41
C GLY A 103 8.40 10.45 8.96
N LYS A 104 8.55 11.21 7.87
CA LYS A 104 7.46 12.02 7.31
C LYS A 104 6.44 11.12 6.63
N LYS A 105 6.91 10.11 5.88
CA LYS A 105 6.07 9.12 5.20
C LYS A 105 5.33 8.23 6.20
N THR A 106 6.01 7.73 7.23
CA THR A 106 5.37 6.89 8.25
C THR A 106 4.36 7.65 9.10
N ARG A 107 4.55 8.96 9.33
CA ARG A 107 3.51 9.82 9.93
C ARG A 107 2.26 9.92 9.06
N PHE A 108 2.42 10.09 7.75
CA PHE A 108 1.31 10.06 6.83
C PHE A 108 0.58 8.72 6.88
N LEU A 109 1.31 7.60 6.80
CA LEU A 109 0.75 6.25 6.87
C LEU A 109 -0.02 6.01 8.18
N SER A 110 0.50 6.49 9.31
CA SER A 110 -0.18 6.39 10.61
C SER A 110 -1.47 7.20 10.64
N HIS A 111 -1.48 8.38 9.99
CA HIS A 111 -2.69 9.18 9.83
C HIS A 111 -3.73 8.46 8.96
N VAL A 112 -3.31 7.92 7.80
CA VAL A 112 -4.17 7.12 6.92
C VAL A 112 -4.76 5.93 7.67
N LYS A 113 -3.93 5.13 8.36
CA LYS A 113 -4.38 3.98 9.18
C LYS A 113 -5.50 4.37 10.14
N THR A 114 -5.32 5.48 10.86
CA THR A 114 -6.28 5.95 11.87
C THR A 114 -7.56 6.44 11.22
N ASP A 115 -7.45 7.28 10.20
CA ASP A 115 -8.57 7.93 9.56
C ASP A 115 -9.45 6.94 8.77
N LEU A 116 -8.84 5.93 8.14
CA LEU A 116 -9.53 4.86 7.43
C LEU A 116 -9.89 3.68 8.34
N LYS A 117 -9.51 3.72 9.61
CA LYS A 117 -9.75 2.64 10.60
C LYS A 117 -9.23 1.28 10.14
N LEU A 118 -8.05 1.24 9.53
CA LEU A 118 -7.43 0.01 9.04
C LEU A 118 -6.83 -0.80 10.19
N LYS A 119 -7.66 -1.58 10.87
CA LYS A 119 -7.32 -2.28 12.13
C LYS A 119 -6.16 -3.27 11.99
N LYS A 120 -6.00 -3.89 10.82
CA LYS A 120 -4.95 -4.89 10.56
C LYS A 120 -3.71 -4.32 9.87
N VAL A 121 -3.61 -3.00 9.75
CA VAL A 121 -2.41 -2.32 9.26
C VAL A 121 -1.51 -1.94 10.42
N VAL A 122 -0.23 -2.25 10.30
CA VAL A 122 0.85 -1.81 11.19
C VAL A 122 1.77 -0.90 10.41
N VAL A 123 2.21 0.20 10.99
CA VAL A 123 3.16 1.13 10.37
C VAL A 123 4.45 1.10 11.16
N GLU A 124 5.56 0.85 10.49
CA GLU A 124 6.89 0.73 11.08
C GLU A 124 7.84 1.75 10.48
N ASN A 125 8.52 2.50 11.34
CA ASN A 125 9.56 3.46 10.94
C ASN A 125 10.93 2.85 11.19
N SER A 126 11.45 2.12 10.21
CA SER A 126 12.75 1.47 10.30
C SER A 126 13.36 1.27 8.92
N ARG A 127 14.68 1.10 8.88
CA ARG A 127 15.34 0.55 7.69
C ARG A 127 15.08 -0.95 7.60
N VAL A 128 14.99 -1.48 6.39
CA VAL A 128 14.70 -2.91 6.18
C VAL A 128 15.76 -3.80 6.85
N GLU A 129 17.02 -3.41 6.78
CA GLU A 129 18.17 -4.14 7.34
C GLU A 129 18.12 -4.26 8.88
N SER A 130 17.45 -3.31 9.54
CA SER A 130 17.32 -3.26 10.99
C SER A 130 15.96 -3.73 11.50
N TYR A 131 15.00 -3.93 10.60
CA TYR A 131 13.65 -4.33 10.98
C TYR A 131 13.62 -5.81 11.39
N GLN A 132 12.99 -6.08 12.53
CA GLN A 132 12.78 -7.44 13.03
C GLN A 132 11.28 -7.66 13.21
N CYS A 133 10.73 -8.58 12.45
CA CYS A 133 9.33 -8.96 12.59
C CYS A 133 9.21 -10.14 13.56
N LYS A 134 8.35 -9.99 14.59
CA LYS A 134 8.05 -11.07 15.53
C LYS A 134 7.18 -12.15 14.89
N ASP A 135 6.26 -11.73 14.02
CA ASP A 135 5.33 -12.62 13.33
C ASP A 135 5.95 -13.11 12.03
N GLN A 136 5.48 -14.27 11.57
CA GLN A 136 5.86 -14.76 10.25
C GLN A 136 5.31 -13.82 9.18
N ILE A 137 6.16 -13.48 8.20
CA ILE A 137 5.78 -12.78 6.97
C ILE A 137 5.56 -13.84 5.91
N ASP A 138 4.39 -13.81 5.27
CA ASP A 138 4.03 -14.76 4.22
C ASP A 138 4.40 -14.23 2.84
N MET A 139 4.31 -12.91 2.65
CA MET A 139 4.60 -12.25 1.39
C MET A 139 5.23 -10.88 1.60
N VAL A 140 6.17 -10.55 0.73
CA VAL A 140 6.75 -9.21 0.62
C VAL A 140 6.27 -8.59 -0.69
N VAL A 141 5.86 -7.34 -0.62
CA VAL A 141 5.57 -6.50 -1.79
C VAL A 141 6.43 -5.25 -1.71
N CYS A 142 6.79 -4.71 -2.86
CA CYS A 142 7.51 -3.43 -2.94
C CYS A 142 7.25 -2.77 -4.30
N ARG A 143 7.40 -1.45 -4.35
CA ARG A 143 7.30 -0.68 -5.58
C ARG A 143 8.39 0.38 -5.64
N ALA A 144 9.15 0.40 -6.76
CA ALA A 144 10.16 1.42 -7.06
C ALA A 144 11.18 1.67 -5.93
N LEU A 145 11.53 0.62 -5.16
CA LEU A 145 12.45 0.74 -4.02
C LEU A 145 13.90 0.56 -4.45
N ALA A 146 14.20 -0.51 -5.19
CA ALA A 146 15.53 -0.91 -5.65
C ALA A 146 15.41 -2.03 -6.70
N SER A 147 16.53 -2.55 -7.19
CA SER A 147 16.50 -3.78 -7.99
C SER A 147 16.04 -4.98 -7.16
N LEU A 148 15.47 -6.00 -7.82
CA LEU A 148 14.99 -7.20 -7.12
C LEU A 148 16.10 -7.85 -6.30
N SER A 149 17.32 -7.94 -6.84
CA SER A 149 18.49 -8.51 -6.14
C SER A 149 18.84 -7.74 -4.87
N GLU A 150 18.79 -6.40 -4.89
CA GLU A 150 19.05 -5.57 -3.71
C GLU A 150 17.95 -5.71 -2.66
N ILE A 151 16.70 -5.84 -3.08
CA ILE A 151 15.56 -6.06 -2.18
C ILE A 151 15.70 -7.40 -1.48
N VAL A 152 15.99 -8.47 -2.23
CA VAL A 152 16.20 -9.82 -1.68
C VAL A 152 17.35 -9.82 -0.68
N GLU A 153 18.50 -9.21 -1.03
CA GLU A 153 19.67 -9.16 -0.14
C GLU A 153 19.36 -8.41 1.16
N LYS A 154 18.69 -7.25 1.09
CA LYS A 154 18.34 -6.47 2.26
C LYS A 154 17.28 -7.12 3.14
N ALA A 155 16.33 -7.83 2.53
CA ALA A 155 15.21 -8.45 3.22
C ALA A 155 15.42 -9.92 3.59
N LYS A 156 16.55 -10.54 3.21
CA LYS A 156 16.79 -11.99 3.38
C LYS A 156 16.56 -12.50 4.80
N HIS A 157 16.88 -11.70 5.82
CA HIS A 157 16.66 -12.04 7.22
C HIS A 157 15.18 -12.11 7.61
N LEU A 158 14.28 -11.50 6.80
CA LEU A 158 12.84 -11.54 6.96
C LEU A 158 12.20 -12.65 6.11
N LEU A 159 12.92 -13.12 5.08
CA LEU A 159 12.45 -14.14 4.14
C LEU A 159 12.72 -15.53 4.72
N ARG A 160 11.78 -16.05 5.50
CA ARG A 160 11.83 -17.43 6.00
C ARG A 160 11.33 -18.38 4.91
N HIS A 161 11.56 -19.70 5.08
CA HIS A 161 11.04 -20.73 4.19
C HIS A 161 9.54 -20.50 3.91
N LYS A 162 9.17 -20.37 2.62
CA LYS A 162 7.83 -20.11 2.07
C LYS A 162 7.39 -18.64 1.98
N CYS A 163 8.23 -17.65 2.31
CA CYS A 163 7.89 -16.26 2.00
C CYS A 163 8.00 -16.02 0.47
N LYS A 164 6.99 -15.37 -0.11
CA LYS A 164 6.96 -14.95 -1.52
C LYS A 164 7.37 -13.48 -1.65
N ILE A 165 7.93 -13.12 -2.78
CA ILE A 165 8.25 -11.73 -3.17
C ILE A 165 7.57 -11.43 -4.49
#